data_62738af84f9c1b17cbadc8d3435e5bc5
#
_entry.id   62738af84f9c1b17cbadc8d3435e5bc5
#
_cell.length_a   1.000
_cell.length_b   1.000
_cell.length_c   1.000
_cell.angle_alpha   90.00
_cell.angle_beta   90.00
_cell.angle_gamma   90.00
#
_symmetry.space_group_name_H-M   'P 1'
#
loop_
_entity.id
_entity.type
_entity.pdbx_description
1 polymer ?
#
loop_
_entity_poly.entity_id
_entity_poly.type
_entity_poly.pdbx_seq_one_letter_code
_entity_poly.pdbx_strand_id
1 'polypeptide(L)'
;MTLKLIIKDKKMDFFLDSAEPKEIAKFCNLGVINGVTTNPSLIYQSNKPFQEIISQICEITKGPVSVEAVSNSYEEMVAEGLQLAKMASNVVVKLPITWDGVRACKKLSENKIPVNITLCFSSTQAILAAKAGASYISPFIGRLDDSNINGIELG
;
A
#
# COMPACT_ATOMS: atom_id res chain seq x y z
N MET A 1 -28.16 19.52 -30.37
CA MET A 1 -28.20 19.01 -28.98
C MET A 1 -26.82 18.48 -28.67
N THR A 2 -25.98 19.30 -28.00
CA THR A 2 -24.57 18.93 -27.73
C THR A 2 -24.50 18.17 -26.45
N LEU A 3 -24.20 16.87 -26.54
CA LEU A 3 -24.00 16.02 -25.37
C LEU A 3 -22.67 16.41 -24.71
N LYS A 4 -22.72 17.19 -23.64
CA LYS A 4 -21.55 17.52 -22.82
C LYS A 4 -21.30 16.32 -21.92
N LEU A 5 -20.37 15.42 -22.31
CA LEU A 5 -19.89 14.35 -21.46
C LEU A 5 -19.11 14.99 -20.31
N ILE A 6 -19.75 15.16 -19.15
CA ILE A 6 -19.06 15.56 -17.92
C ILE A 6 -18.39 14.32 -17.39
N ILE A 7 -17.16 14.06 -17.83
CA ILE A 7 -16.26 13.14 -17.11
C ILE A 7 -15.88 13.89 -15.84
N LYS A 8 -16.59 13.60 -14.75
CA LYS A 8 -16.13 13.99 -13.42
C LYS A 8 -14.76 13.34 -13.24
N ASP A 9 -13.75 14.14 -12.89
CA ASP A 9 -12.36 13.76 -12.66
C ASP A 9 -12.23 12.59 -11.65
N LYS A 10 -12.50 11.38 -12.09
CA LYS A 10 -12.02 10.19 -11.43
C LYS A 10 -10.62 9.91 -12.00
N LYS A 11 -9.64 10.61 -11.45
CA LYS A 11 -8.25 10.35 -11.75
C LYS A 11 -7.92 8.96 -11.24
N MET A 12 -7.61 8.04 -12.14
CA MET A 12 -7.10 6.73 -11.77
C MET A 12 -5.63 6.89 -11.43
N ASP A 13 -5.24 6.47 -10.23
CA ASP A 13 -3.85 6.46 -9.79
C ASP A 13 -3.25 5.06 -10.00
N PHE A 14 -2.08 5.01 -10.64
CA PHE A 14 -1.34 3.77 -10.86
C PHE A 14 -0.22 3.62 -9.85
N PHE A 15 -0.14 2.46 -9.23
CA PHE A 15 0.93 2.09 -8.30
C PHE A 15 1.78 0.98 -8.91
N LEU A 16 3.10 1.10 -8.79
CA LEU A 16 4.04 0.06 -9.18
C LEU A 16 4.37 -0.81 -7.97
N ASP A 17 4.18 -2.13 -8.08
CA ASP A 17 4.58 -3.09 -7.04
C ASP A 17 6.00 -3.55 -7.31
N SER A 18 6.99 -2.89 -6.71
CA SER A 18 8.42 -3.14 -6.95
C SER A 18 9.27 -2.61 -5.80
N ALA A 19 10.44 -3.22 -5.59
CA ALA A 19 11.51 -2.69 -4.74
C ALA A 19 12.83 -2.47 -5.51
N GLU A 20 12.78 -2.45 -6.85
CA GLU A 20 13.95 -2.18 -7.69
C GLU A 20 14.02 -0.68 -8.06
N PRO A 21 15.01 0.10 -7.51
CA PRO A 21 15.05 1.55 -7.69
C PRO A 21 15.18 1.99 -9.15
N LYS A 22 15.89 1.22 -9.98
CA LYS A 22 16.07 1.56 -11.40
C LYS A 22 14.77 1.44 -12.17
N GLU A 23 13.97 0.40 -11.87
CA GLU A 23 12.65 0.20 -12.45
C GLU A 23 11.70 1.31 -12.01
N ILE A 24 11.65 1.60 -10.71
CA ILE A 24 10.82 2.67 -10.14
C ILE A 24 11.17 4.02 -10.78
N ALA A 25 12.46 4.36 -10.86
CA ALA A 25 12.92 5.60 -11.49
C ALA A 25 12.47 5.71 -12.94
N LYS A 26 12.53 4.62 -13.70
CA LYS A 26 12.08 4.58 -15.10
C LYS A 26 10.59 4.96 -15.21
N PHE A 27 9.73 4.34 -14.40
CA PHE A 27 8.27 4.62 -14.45
C PHE A 27 7.91 5.98 -13.85
N CYS A 28 8.61 6.44 -12.81
CA CYS A 28 8.47 7.80 -12.29
C CYS A 28 8.82 8.86 -13.34
N ASN A 29 9.92 8.68 -14.09
CA ASN A 29 10.35 9.59 -15.14
C ASN A 29 9.36 9.64 -16.33
N LEU A 30 8.67 8.54 -16.62
CA LEU A 30 7.60 8.51 -17.61
C LEU A 30 6.33 9.24 -17.14
N GLY A 31 6.20 9.52 -15.82
CA GLY A 31 5.04 10.18 -15.25
C GLY A 31 3.76 9.32 -15.26
N VAL A 32 3.90 7.98 -15.37
CA VAL A 32 2.76 7.07 -15.50
C VAL A 32 2.33 6.44 -14.18
N ILE A 33 3.16 6.53 -13.13
CA ILE A 33 2.82 6.01 -11.80
C ILE A 33 2.65 7.15 -10.80
N ASN A 34 1.74 6.94 -9.86
CA ASN A 34 1.39 7.88 -8.80
C ASN A 34 1.99 7.49 -7.45
N GLY A 35 2.38 6.22 -7.28
CA GLY A 35 2.98 5.70 -6.07
C GLY A 35 3.62 4.34 -6.27
N VAL A 36 4.16 3.79 -5.19
CA VAL A 36 4.84 2.49 -5.17
C VAL A 36 4.30 1.66 -4.02
N THR A 37 4.12 0.37 -4.25
CA THR A 37 3.89 -0.60 -3.18
C THR A 37 5.09 -1.54 -3.09
N THR A 38 5.49 -1.86 -1.88
CA THR A 38 6.52 -2.85 -1.59
C THR A 38 5.96 -3.98 -0.73
N ASN A 39 6.73 -5.04 -0.61
CA ASN A 39 6.46 -6.11 0.35
C ASN A 39 7.78 -6.74 0.81
N PRO A 40 7.79 -7.51 1.91
CA PRO A 40 9.02 -8.10 2.45
C PRO A 40 9.80 -8.95 1.45
N SER A 41 9.11 -9.69 0.58
CA SER A 41 9.76 -10.54 -0.43
C SER A 41 10.52 -9.73 -1.48
N LEU A 42 9.93 -8.65 -1.98
CA LEU A 42 10.57 -7.73 -2.93
C LEU A 42 11.78 -7.04 -2.30
N ILE A 43 11.64 -6.58 -1.05
CA ILE A 43 12.74 -5.96 -0.31
C ILE A 43 13.90 -6.95 -0.14
N TYR A 44 13.60 -8.19 0.26
CA TYR A 44 14.62 -9.23 0.41
C TYR A 44 15.38 -9.51 -0.90
N GLN A 45 14.69 -9.55 -2.03
CA GLN A 45 15.29 -9.75 -3.36
C GLN A 45 16.24 -8.62 -3.79
N SER A 46 16.10 -7.42 -3.22
CA SER A 46 16.97 -6.29 -3.54
C SER A 46 18.42 -6.48 -3.07
N ASN A 47 18.68 -7.44 -2.15
CA ASN A 47 19.98 -7.69 -1.52
C ASN A 47 20.59 -6.46 -0.84
N LYS A 48 19.78 -5.48 -0.43
CA LYS A 48 20.18 -4.27 0.28
C LYS A 48 19.60 -4.21 1.67
N PRO A 49 20.23 -3.47 2.60
CA PRO A 49 19.62 -3.19 3.90
C PRO A 49 18.26 -2.52 3.75
N PHE A 50 17.29 -2.96 4.56
CA PHE A 50 15.90 -2.47 4.52
C PHE A 50 15.80 -0.93 4.53
N GLN A 51 16.52 -0.29 5.45
CA GLN A 51 16.47 1.18 5.59
C GLN A 51 17.02 1.90 4.36
N GLU A 52 18.09 1.38 3.76
CA GLU A 52 18.69 1.94 2.56
C GLU A 52 17.74 1.89 1.37
N ILE A 53 17.14 0.70 1.13
CA ILE A 53 16.26 0.50 -0.02
C ILE A 53 14.99 1.33 0.10
N ILE A 54 14.37 1.41 1.29
CA ILE A 54 13.16 2.20 1.49
C ILE A 54 13.46 3.69 1.34
N SER A 55 14.55 4.21 1.93
CA SER A 55 14.95 5.61 1.74
C SER A 55 15.15 5.95 0.27
N GLN A 56 15.85 5.10 -0.47
CA GLN A 56 16.09 5.28 -1.90
C GLN A 56 14.77 5.30 -2.71
N ILE A 57 13.84 4.39 -2.43
CA ILE A 57 12.53 4.35 -3.08
C ILE A 57 11.73 5.61 -2.77
N CYS A 58 11.72 6.05 -1.50
CA CYS A 58 11.00 7.25 -1.08
C CYS A 58 11.55 8.53 -1.72
N GLU A 59 12.85 8.63 -1.93
CA GLU A 59 13.49 9.76 -2.62
C GLU A 59 13.11 9.82 -4.12
N ILE A 60 13.05 8.67 -4.79
CA ILE A 60 12.71 8.58 -6.21
C ILE A 60 11.23 8.84 -6.45
N THR A 61 10.38 8.40 -5.52
CA THR A 61 8.92 8.42 -5.67
C THR A 61 8.34 9.71 -5.09
N LYS A 62 7.70 10.53 -5.91
CA LYS A 62 7.00 11.75 -5.43
C LYS A 62 5.71 11.46 -4.67
N GLY A 63 5.07 10.34 -4.96
CA GLY A 63 3.82 9.90 -4.37
C GLY A 63 4.01 8.96 -3.19
N PRO A 64 2.92 8.35 -2.69
CA PRO A 64 2.94 7.44 -1.55
C PRO A 64 3.75 6.17 -1.85
N VAL A 65 4.47 5.71 -0.83
CA VAL A 65 5.24 4.46 -0.83
C VAL A 65 4.74 3.56 0.28
N SER A 66 4.07 2.46 -0.08
CA SER A 66 3.58 1.49 0.90
C SER A 66 4.71 0.57 1.36
N VAL A 67 4.98 0.59 2.68
CA VAL A 67 6.02 -0.18 3.36
C VAL A 67 5.38 -1.10 4.38
N GLU A 68 5.56 -2.41 4.20
CA GLU A 68 4.87 -3.42 5.00
C GLU A 68 5.59 -3.70 6.32
N ALA A 69 4.83 -3.63 7.43
CA ALA A 69 5.29 -4.09 8.74
C ALA A 69 5.34 -5.62 8.76
N VAL A 70 6.36 -6.16 9.41
CA VAL A 70 6.58 -7.62 9.53
C VAL A 70 6.15 -8.18 10.89
N SER A 71 5.84 -7.32 11.84
CA SER A 71 5.32 -7.68 13.16
C SER A 71 3.94 -8.35 13.08
N ASN A 72 3.61 -9.18 14.08
CA ASN A 72 2.38 -9.97 14.08
C ASN A 72 1.39 -9.58 15.19
N SER A 73 1.83 -8.92 16.27
CA SER A 73 0.96 -8.46 17.34
C SER A 73 0.56 -6.98 17.16
N TYR A 74 -0.58 -6.60 17.73
CA TYR A 74 -1.08 -5.23 17.69
C TYR A 74 -0.05 -4.20 18.17
N GLU A 75 0.55 -4.46 19.35
CA GLU A 75 1.50 -3.55 19.99
C GLU A 75 2.76 -3.37 19.14
N GLU A 76 3.29 -4.45 18.60
CA GLU A 76 4.47 -4.44 17.73
C GLU A 76 4.17 -3.76 16.40
N MET A 77 3.02 -4.05 15.76
CA MET A 77 2.59 -3.39 14.51
C MET A 77 2.45 -1.88 14.68
N VAL A 78 1.92 -1.41 15.83
CA VAL A 78 1.83 0.02 16.10
C VAL A 78 3.21 0.62 16.29
N ALA A 79 4.08 -0.01 17.07
CA ALA A 79 5.44 0.46 17.31
C ALA A 79 6.26 0.52 16.02
N GLU A 80 6.22 -0.54 15.22
CA GLU A 80 6.90 -0.62 13.92
C GLU A 80 6.32 0.41 12.95
N GLY A 81 5.00 0.54 12.86
CA GLY A 81 4.35 1.53 11.99
C GLY A 81 4.74 2.96 12.32
N LEU A 82 4.89 3.30 13.60
CA LEU A 82 5.42 4.59 14.05
C LEU A 82 6.87 4.82 13.63
N GLN A 83 7.69 3.77 13.58
CA GLN A 83 9.07 3.85 13.10
C GLN A 83 9.13 4.00 11.58
N LEU A 84 8.36 3.20 10.86
CA LEU A 84 8.28 3.27 9.39
C LEU A 84 7.84 4.66 8.92
N ALA A 85 6.83 5.24 9.55
CA ALA A 85 6.32 6.57 9.22
C ALA A 85 7.35 7.70 9.42
N LYS A 86 8.40 7.48 10.23
CA LYS A 86 9.49 8.44 10.43
C LYS A 86 10.57 8.38 9.35
N MET A 87 10.60 7.33 8.52
CA MET A 87 11.65 7.15 7.52
C MET A 87 11.56 8.19 6.40
N ALA A 88 10.33 8.50 5.95
CA ALA A 88 10.09 9.55 4.97
C ALA A 88 8.62 10.02 5.04
N SER A 89 8.36 11.25 4.60
CA SER A 89 7.03 11.88 4.68
C SER A 89 5.98 11.24 3.76
N ASN A 90 6.40 10.48 2.77
CA ASN A 90 5.54 9.78 1.81
C ASN A 90 5.37 8.29 2.10
N VAL A 91 5.85 7.82 3.26
CA VAL A 91 5.61 6.43 3.69
C VAL A 91 4.15 6.23 4.07
N VAL A 92 3.57 5.17 3.54
CA VAL A 92 2.27 4.60 3.92
C VAL A 92 2.53 3.26 4.60
N VAL A 93 2.12 3.10 5.85
CA VAL A 93 2.34 1.85 6.58
C VAL A 93 1.41 0.78 6.05
N LYS A 94 1.96 -0.35 5.58
CA LYS A 94 1.17 -1.46 5.05
C LYS A 94 1.00 -2.54 6.13
N LEU A 95 -0.25 -2.97 6.37
CA LEU A 95 -0.62 -3.90 7.42
C LEU A 95 -1.56 -4.99 6.86
N PRO A 96 -1.48 -6.24 7.35
CA PRO A 96 -2.40 -7.29 6.93
C PRO A 96 -3.81 -7.07 7.52
N ILE A 97 -4.84 -7.57 6.82
CA ILE A 97 -6.26 -7.54 7.28
C ILE A 97 -6.53 -8.58 8.38
N THR A 98 -5.67 -8.67 9.37
CA THR A 98 -5.89 -9.46 10.58
C THR A 98 -6.62 -8.65 11.64
N TRP A 99 -7.10 -9.30 12.72
CA TRP A 99 -7.70 -8.58 13.84
C TRP A 99 -6.76 -7.52 14.43
N ASP A 100 -5.50 -7.89 14.65
CA ASP A 100 -4.49 -6.96 15.17
C ASP A 100 -4.08 -5.90 14.14
N GLY A 101 -4.01 -6.25 12.85
CA GLY A 101 -3.74 -5.30 11.78
C GLY A 101 -4.83 -4.23 11.65
N VAL A 102 -6.11 -4.59 11.78
CA VAL A 102 -7.23 -3.63 11.79
C VAL A 102 -7.18 -2.72 13.01
N ARG A 103 -6.88 -3.26 14.19
CA ARG A 103 -6.68 -2.45 15.42
C ARG A 103 -5.49 -1.49 15.28
N ALA A 104 -4.37 -1.98 14.75
CA ALA A 104 -3.18 -1.16 14.50
C ALA A 104 -3.46 -0.07 13.46
N CYS A 105 -4.20 -0.40 12.39
CA CYS A 105 -4.64 0.58 11.39
C CYS A 105 -5.42 1.73 12.05
N LYS A 106 -6.40 1.41 12.88
CA LYS A 106 -7.17 2.42 13.61
C LYS A 106 -6.26 3.31 14.44
N LYS A 107 -5.35 2.73 15.22
CA LYS A 107 -4.42 3.47 16.07
C LYS A 107 -3.48 4.37 15.29
N LEU A 108 -2.90 3.89 14.19
CA LEU A 108 -2.01 4.68 13.34
C LEU A 108 -2.77 5.81 12.62
N SER A 109 -3.96 5.52 12.12
CA SER A 109 -4.84 6.51 11.49
C SER A 109 -5.24 7.65 12.45
N GLU A 110 -5.52 7.35 13.72
CA GLU A 110 -5.75 8.36 14.77
C GLU A 110 -4.51 9.26 14.99
N ASN A 111 -3.32 8.74 14.76
CA ASN A 111 -2.07 9.49 14.76
C ASN A 111 -1.75 10.16 13.41
N LYS A 112 -2.70 10.21 12.47
CA LYS A 112 -2.56 10.80 11.12
C LYS A 112 -1.49 10.12 10.26
N ILE A 113 -1.18 8.88 10.54
CA ILE A 113 -0.29 8.06 9.71
C ILE A 113 -1.14 7.34 8.68
N PRO A 114 -0.86 7.50 7.37
CA PRO A 114 -1.60 6.80 6.33
C PRO A 114 -1.30 5.30 6.38
N VAL A 115 -2.34 4.50 6.23
CA VAL A 115 -2.26 3.03 6.29
C VAL A 115 -2.82 2.42 5.02
N ASN A 116 -2.14 1.41 4.50
CA ASN A 116 -2.61 0.52 3.44
C ASN A 116 -2.90 -0.87 4.03
N ILE A 117 -4.16 -1.29 4.02
CA ILE A 117 -4.52 -2.65 4.45
C ILE A 117 -4.39 -3.60 3.28
N THR A 118 -3.56 -4.63 3.47
CA THR A 118 -3.26 -5.68 2.47
C THR A 118 -3.85 -7.03 2.85
N LEU A 119 -3.68 -8.02 1.96
CA LEU A 119 -4.27 -9.37 2.09
C LEU A 119 -5.80 -9.34 2.19
N CYS A 120 -6.41 -8.39 1.51
CA CYS A 120 -7.86 -8.24 1.46
C CYS A 120 -8.43 -9.17 0.40
N PHE A 121 -9.31 -10.11 0.80
CA PHE A 121 -9.90 -11.15 -0.04
C PHE A 121 -11.43 -11.06 -0.13
N SER A 122 -12.04 -9.99 0.40
CA SER A 122 -13.49 -9.78 0.27
C SER A 122 -13.86 -8.30 0.43
N SER A 123 -14.97 -7.89 -0.16
CA SER A 123 -15.53 -6.55 0.00
C SER A 123 -15.90 -6.25 1.46
N THR A 124 -16.33 -7.24 2.23
CA THR A 124 -16.59 -7.09 3.67
C THR A 124 -15.32 -6.72 4.44
N GLN A 125 -14.17 -7.35 4.12
CA GLN A 125 -12.87 -6.98 4.68
C GLN A 125 -12.48 -5.57 4.28
N ALA A 126 -12.72 -5.17 3.03
CA ALA A 126 -12.43 -3.80 2.56
C ALA A 126 -13.24 -2.75 3.32
N ILE A 127 -14.54 -3.01 3.55
CA ILE A 127 -15.40 -2.13 4.35
C ILE A 127 -14.86 -2.00 5.79
N LEU A 128 -14.44 -3.11 6.40
CA LEU A 128 -13.87 -3.11 7.75
C LEU A 128 -12.58 -2.27 7.80
N ALA A 129 -11.67 -2.44 6.83
CA ALA A 129 -10.45 -1.65 6.72
C ALA A 129 -10.74 -0.15 6.58
N ALA A 130 -11.68 0.22 5.71
CA ALA A 130 -12.11 1.61 5.54
C ALA A 130 -12.68 2.20 6.84
N LYS A 131 -13.49 1.44 7.58
CA LYS A 131 -14.04 1.85 8.89
C LYS A 131 -12.96 2.01 9.95
N ALA A 132 -11.85 1.26 9.85
CA ALA A 132 -10.68 1.42 10.72
C ALA A 132 -9.82 2.63 10.36
N GLY A 133 -10.08 3.31 9.24
CA GLY A 133 -9.37 4.52 8.81
C GLY A 133 -8.23 4.25 7.82
N ALA A 134 -8.23 3.12 7.13
CA ALA A 134 -7.28 2.85 6.06
C ALA A 134 -7.37 3.92 4.97
N SER A 135 -6.22 4.43 4.53
CA SER A 135 -6.10 5.35 3.41
C SER A 135 -6.10 4.62 2.07
N TYR A 136 -5.62 3.38 2.07
CA TYR A 136 -5.55 2.47 0.92
C TYR A 136 -5.94 1.06 1.34
N ILE A 137 -6.44 0.31 0.37
CA ILE A 137 -6.75 -1.12 0.50
C ILE A 137 -6.17 -1.82 -0.70
N SER A 138 -5.45 -2.92 -0.47
CA SER A 138 -4.85 -3.76 -1.51
C SER A 138 -5.59 -5.09 -1.61
N PRO A 139 -6.60 -5.23 -2.49
CA PRO A 139 -7.24 -6.50 -2.76
C PRO A 139 -6.29 -7.46 -3.47
N PHE A 140 -6.34 -8.75 -3.09
CA PHE A 140 -5.48 -9.80 -3.64
C PHE A 140 -6.19 -10.58 -4.74
N ILE A 141 -6.44 -9.93 -5.88
CA ILE A 141 -7.16 -10.51 -7.02
C ILE A 141 -6.41 -11.72 -7.58
N GLY A 142 -5.12 -11.57 -7.89
CA GLY A 142 -4.31 -12.66 -8.48
C GLY A 142 -4.23 -13.91 -7.61
N ARG A 143 -4.22 -13.79 -6.28
CA ARG A 143 -4.23 -14.94 -5.37
C ARG A 143 -5.55 -15.71 -5.38
N LEU A 144 -6.66 -15.02 -5.63
CA LEU A 144 -7.96 -15.67 -5.82
C LEU A 144 -7.98 -16.42 -7.15
N ASP A 145 -7.47 -15.82 -8.21
CA ASP A 145 -7.37 -16.46 -9.54
C ASP A 145 -6.47 -17.71 -9.48
N ASP A 146 -5.33 -17.65 -8.79
CA ASP A 146 -4.44 -18.81 -8.54
C ASP A 146 -5.18 -19.97 -7.83
N SER A 147 -6.21 -19.65 -7.05
CA SER A 147 -7.05 -20.60 -6.30
C SER A 147 -8.33 -20.99 -7.07
N ASN A 148 -8.43 -20.68 -8.37
CA ASN A 148 -9.62 -20.90 -9.21
C ASN A 148 -10.88 -20.16 -8.68
N ILE A 149 -10.74 -19.07 -7.96
CA ILE A 149 -11.81 -18.19 -7.54
C ILE A 149 -11.71 -16.94 -8.41
N ASN A 150 -12.82 -16.50 -9.02
CA ASN A 150 -12.83 -15.31 -9.86
C ASN A 150 -12.53 -14.05 -9.01
N GLY A 151 -11.28 -13.59 -9.03
CA GLY A 151 -10.83 -12.45 -8.23
C GLY A 151 -11.47 -11.11 -8.65
N ILE A 152 -11.97 -11.01 -9.88
CA ILE A 152 -12.63 -9.79 -10.39
C ILE A 152 -13.96 -9.54 -9.66
N GLU A 153 -14.63 -10.58 -9.19
CA GLU A 153 -15.88 -10.45 -8.41
C GLU A 153 -15.67 -9.89 -7.00
N LEU A 154 -14.41 -9.65 -6.61
CA LEU A 154 -14.06 -9.06 -5.33
C LEU A 154 -14.40 -7.56 -5.24
N GLY A 155 -14.44 -6.85 -6.36
CA GLY A 155 -14.57 -5.40 -6.44
C GLY A 155 -15.96 -4.85 -6.66
#